data_cb739683aca6727c4da95a6bbc2d1e13
#
_entry.id   cb739683aca6727c4da95a6bbc2d1e13
#
_cell.length_a   1.000
_cell.length_b   1.000
_cell.length_c   1.000
_cell.angle_alpha   90.00
_cell.angle_beta   90.00
_cell.angle_gamma   90.00
#
_symmetry.space_group_name_H-M   'P 1'
#
loop_
_entity.id
_entity.type
_entity.pdbx_description
1 polymer ?
#
loop_
_entity_poly.entity_id
_entity_poly.type
_entity_poly.pdbx_seq_one_letter_code
_entity_poly.pdbx_strand_id
1 'polypeptide(L)'
;MEFQLISDYSPTGDQPVAIEQLVNGVLRGEDYQTLLGVTGSGKTFTIANVIKEVTKPTLILSHNKTLAAQLYGEFKQFFPNNAVEYFVSYYDYYQPEAYVARTDTYIEKESSVNEAIDRMRHSATRSLLERDDVIIIASVSCIYGIGSVETYSAMTFSLKKGGSADLKEVVRKLVAMQYKRGDLSFARGNFRVRGDSLEIYPSHYEDSAWRISFFGDEICLIKAVLH
;
A
#
# COMPACT_ATOMS: atom_id res chain seq x y z
N MET A 1 1.44 -7.54 -15.12
CA MET A 1 0.36 -8.51 -14.82
C MET A 1 -0.93 -7.92 -15.36
N GLU A 2 -1.91 -8.76 -15.74
CA GLU A 2 -3.21 -8.28 -16.25
C GLU A 2 -4.19 -8.05 -15.09
N PHE A 3 -5.08 -7.08 -15.25
CA PHE A 3 -6.18 -6.89 -14.31
C PHE A 3 -7.28 -7.94 -14.54
N GLN A 4 -7.63 -8.68 -13.48
CA GLN A 4 -8.64 -9.73 -13.51
C GLN A 4 -9.90 -9.27 -12.78
N LEU A 5 -10.86 -8.71 -13.51
CA LEU A 5 -12.16 -8.33 -12.95
C LEU A 5 -13.01 -9.58 -12.71
N ILE A 6 -13.39 -9.81 -11.47
CA ILE A 6 -14.30 -10.88 -11.04
C ILE A 6 -15.60 -10.24 -10.54
N SER A 7 -16.72 -10.58 -11.17
CA SER A 7 -18.03 -10.07 -10.81
C SER A 7 -19.13 -10.98 -11.33
N ASP A 8 -20.20 -11.11 -10.55
CA ASP A 8 -21.45 -11.79 -10.97
C ASP A 8 -22.31 -10.88 -11.87
N TYR A 9 -21.91 -9.60 -12.01
CA TYR A 9 -22.62 -8.63 -12.84
C TYR A 9 -21.95 -8.46 -14.20
N SER A 10 -22.77 -8.16 -15.20
CA SER A 10 -22.33 -7.70 -16.53
C SER A 10 -22.76 -6.27 -16.75
N PRO A 11 -22.02 -5.47 -17.55
CA PRO A 11 -22.44 -4.11 -17.91
C PRO A 11 -23.81 -4.07 -18.57
N THR A 12 -24.71 -3.21 -18.11
CA THR A 12 -26.10 -3.08 -18.61
C THR A 12 -26.46 -1.62 -18.86
N GLY A 13 -27.55 -1.42 -19.61
CA GLY A 13 -28.02 -0.08 -19.97
C GLY A 13 -26.99 0.72 -20.74
N ASP A 14 -26.65 1.92 -20.26
CA ASP A 14 -25.66 2.81 -20.88
C ASP A 14 -24.20 2.50 -20.47
N GLN A 15 -23.98 1.56 -19.56
CA GLN A 15 -22.64 1.23 -19.08
C GLN A 15 -21.69 0.73 -20.19
N PRO A 16 -22.09 -0.18 -21.11
CA PRO A 16 -21.21 -0.62 -22.20
C PRO A 16 -20.69 0.53 -23.06
N VAL A 17 -21.56 1.46 -23.41
CA VAL A 17 -21.21 2.64 -24.22
C VAL A 17 -20.27 3.58 -23.44
N ALA A 18 -20.55 3.81 -22.16
CA ALA A 18 -19.71 4.63 -21.31
C ALA A 18 -18.30 4.01 -21.11
N ILE A 19 -18.21 2.69 -20.93
CA ILE A 19 -16.93 1.97 -20.86
C ILE A 19 -16.13 2.15 -22.14
N GLU A 20 -16.74 1.89 -23.29
CA GLU A 20 -16.09 2.03 -24.60
C GLU A 20 -15.56 3.45 -24.82
N GLN A 21 -16.37 4.47 -24.52
CA GLN A 21 -15.98 5.86 -24.68
C GLN A 21 -14.80 6.23 -23.77
N LEU A 22 -14.85 5.85 -22.49
CA LEU A 22 -13.79 6.11 -21.52
C LEU A 22 -12.49 5.40 -21.90
N VAL A 23 -12.56 4.13 -22.28
CA VAL A 23 -11.39 3.35 -22.73
C VAL A 23 -10.77 4.00 -23.96
N ASN A 24 -11.58 4.33 -24.98
CA ASN A 24 -11.10 4.99 -26.19
C ASN A 24 -10.47 6.36 -25.91
N GLY A 25 -11.03 7.13 -24.96
CA GLY A 25 -10.46 8.39 -24.54
C GLY A 25 -9.07 8.23 -23.93
N VAL A 26 -8.91 7.26 -23.00
CA VAL A 26 -7.59 6.96 -22.40
C VAL A 26 -6.58 6.49 -23.45
N LEU A 27 -6.99 5.63 -24.39
CA LEU A 27 -6.11 5.11 -25.44
C LEU A 27 -5.69 6.21 -26.44
N ARG A 28 -6.53 7.20 -26.65
CA ARG A 28 -6.20 8.39 -27.47
C ARG A 28 -5.34 9.42 -26.72
N GLY A 29 -5.13 9.23 -25.42
CA GLY A 29 -4.36 10.15 -24.59
C GLY A 29 -5.15 11.40 -24.18
N GLU A 30 -6.48 11.32 -24.07
CA GLU A 30 -7.28 12.42 -23.53
C GLU A 30 -6.96 12.64 -22.05
N ASP A 31 -6.58 13.87 -21.69
CA ASP A 31 -6.15 14.23 -20.32
C ASP A 31 -7.32 14.21 -19.33
N TYR A 32 -8.54 14.53 -19.80
CA TYR A 32 -9.71 14.67 -18.93
C TYR A 32 -10.93 13.99 -19.54
N GLN A 33 -11.65 13.26 -18.72
CA GLN A 33 -12.94 12.66 -19.06
C GLN A 33 -13.87 12.75 -17.85
N THR A 34 -15.18 12.87 -18.10
CA THR A 34 -16.17 12.94 -17.03
C THR A 34 -17.23 11.87 -17.22
N LEU A 35 -17.39 10.99 -16.21
CA LEU A 35 -18.48 10.03 -16.13
C LEU A 35 -19.63 10.62 -15.29
N LEU A 36 -20.72 11.01 -15.94
CA LEU A 36 -21.92 11.51 -15.30
C LEU A 36 -22.92 10.38 -15.07
N GLY A 37 -23.42 10.26 -13.86
CA GLY A 37 -24.44 9.27 -13.52
C GLY A 37 -25.01 9.50 -12.12
N VAL A 38 -26.28 9.14 -11.92
CA VAL A 38 -26.96 9.25 -10.64
C VAL A 38 -26.35 8.27 -9.61
N THR A 39 -26.63 8.48 -8.33
CA THR A 39 -26.25 7.54 -7.27
C THR A 39 -26.89 6.18 -7.55
N GLY A 40 -26.12 5.11 -7.39
CA GLY A 40 -26.60 3.73 -7.66
C GLY A 40 -26.58 3.31 -9.13
N SER A 41 -26.13 4.15 -10.07
CA SER A 41 -26.02 3.77 -11.50
C SER A 41 -24.84 2.82 -11.84
N GLY A 42 -24.12 2.35 -10.83
CA GLY A 42 -23.00 1.43 -11.03
C GLY A 42 -21.72 2.08 -11.57
N LYS A 43 -21.47 3.37 -11.29
CA LYS A 43 -20.25 4.07 -11.73
C LYS A 43 -18.97 3.36 -11.31
N THR A 44 -18.91 2.83 -10.08
CA THR A 44 -17.75 2.07 -9.59
C THR A 44 -17.48 0.86 -10.47
N PHE A 45 -18.53 0.10 -10.81
CA PHE A 45 -18.42 -1.06 -11.70
C PHE A 45 -18.04 -0.66 -13.13
N THR A 46 -18.56 0.46 -13.64
CA THR A 46 -18.15 1.03 -14.94
C THR A 46 -16.65 1.33 -14.95
N ILE A 47 -16.15 2.03 -13.93
CA ILE A 47 -14.70 2.33 -13.81
C ILE A 47 -13.85 1.07 -13.63
N ALA A 48 -14.34 0.06 -12.89
CA ALA A 48 -13.66 -1.22 -12.78
C ALA A 48 -13.46 -1.91 -14.15
N ASN A 49 -14.48 -1.87 -15.01
CA ASN A 49 -14.36 -2.38 -16.38
C ASN A 49 -13.37 -1.55 -17.22
N VAL A 50 -13.36 -0.21 -17.08
CA VAL A 50 -12.36 0.64 -17.75
C VAL A 50 -10.94 0.27 -17.32
N ILE A 51 -10.68 0.10 -16.02
CA ILE A 51 -9.37 -0.30 -15.50
C ILE A 51 -8.91 -1.63 -16.08
N LYS A 52 -9.82 -2.62 -16.12
CA LYS A 52 -9.55 -3.92 -16.72
C LYS A 52 -9.11 -3.82 -18.18
N GLU A 53 -9.79 -3.00 -19.00
CA GLU A 53 -9.50 -2.86 -20.43
C GLU A 53 -8.25 -2.01 -20.70
N VAL A 54 -8.00 -0.97 -19.90
CA VAL A 54 -6.87 -0.06 -20.06
C VAL A 54 -5.55 -0.64 -19.55
N THR A 55 -5.59 -1.51 -18.55
CA THR A 55 -4.44 -2.21 -17.95
C THR A 55 -3.30 -1.30 -17.46
N LYS A 56 -3.63 -0.13 -16.90
CA LYS A 56 -2.65 0.81 -16.33
C LYS A 56 -2.78 0.91 -14.82
N PRO A 57 -1.67 1.12 -14.07
CA PRO A 57 -1.74 1.48 -12.66
C PRO A 57 -2.69 2.65 -12.45
N THR A 58 -3.58 2.53 -11.47
CA THR A 58 -4.69 3.46 -11.28
C THR A 58 -4.70 4.02 -9.87
N LEU A 59 -4.86 5.35 -9.75
CA LEU A 59 -5.07 6.06 -8.49
C LEU A 59 -6.50 6.58 -8.43
N ILE A 60 -7.25 6.17 -7.40
CA ILE A 60 -8.60 6.62 -7.11
C ILE A 60 -8.57 7.54 -5.90
N LEU A 61 -8.83 8.83 -6.11
CA LEU A 61 -8.86 9.83 -5.05
C LEU A 61 -10.27 10.04 -4.53
N SER A 62 -10.42 9.90 -3.22
CA SER A 62 -11.66 10.18 -2.49
C SER A 62 -11.50 11.42 -1.61
N HIS A 63 -12.56 12.17 -1.43
CA HIS A 63 -12.56 13.38 -0.60
C HIS A 63 -12.49 13.10 0.91
N ASN A 64 -12.79 11.87 1.36
CA ASN A 64 -12.69 11.49 2.78
C ASN A 64 -12.32 10.00 2.96
N LYS A 65 -11.94 9.62 4.20
CA LYS A 65 -11.58 8.25 4.57
C LYS A 65 -12.73 7.25 4.43
N THR A 66 -13.95 7.65 4.75
CA THR A 66 -15.12 6.76 4.75
C THR A 66 -15.46 6.29 3.34
N LEU A 67 -15.50 7.23 2.38
CA LEU A 67 -15.71 6.86 0.98
C LEU A 67 -14.52 6.08 0.42
N ALA A 68 -13.28 6.44 0.80
CA ALA A 68 -12.11 5.67 0.42
C ALA A 68 -12.19 4.22 0.91
N ALA A 69 -12.66 3.98 2.15
CA ALA A 69 -12.82 2.63 2.70
C ALA A 69 -13.90 1.83 1.95
N GLN A 70 -15.03 2.48 1.61
CA GLN A 70 -16.08 1.85 0.80
C GLN A 70 -15.55 1.45 -0.58
N LEU A 71 -14.90 2.37 -1.29
CA LEU A 71 -14.32 2.10 -2.61
C LEU A 71 -13.25 1.00 -2.53
N TYR A 72 -12.41 1.01 -1.50
CA TYR A 72 -11.43 -0.05 -1.28
C TYR A 72 -12.10 -1.43 -1.17
N GLY A 73 -13.18 -1.55 -0.39
CA GLY A 73 -13.94 -2.78 -0.27
C GLY A 73 -14.55 -3.25 -1.59
N GLU A 74 -15.15 -2.33 -2.36
CA GLU A 74 -15.73 -2.62 -3.68
C GLU A 74 -14.65 -3.08 -4.69
N PHE A 75 -13.55 -2.33 -4.83
CA PHE A 75 -12.47 -2.69 -5.75
C PHE A 75 -11.74 -3.97 -5.34
N LYS A 76 -11.59 -4.24 -4.03
CA LYS A 76 -11.01 -5.49 -3.54
C LYS A 76 -11.85 -6.72 -3.91
N GLN A 77 -13.17 -6.57 -3.95
CA GLN A 77 -14.08 -7.62 -4.44
C GLN A 77 -13.98 -7.80 -5.96
N PHE A 78 -13.89 -6.70 -6.71
CA PHE A 78 -13.76 -6.76 -8.17
C PHE A 78 -12.41 -7.30 -8.63
N PHE A 79 -11.34 -7.03 -7.90
CA PHE A 79 -9.96 -7.40 -8.26
C PHE A 79 -9.25 -8.16 -7.14
N PRO A 80 -9.75 -9.35 -6.73
CA PRO A 80 -9.19 -10.08 -5.59
C PRO A 80 -7.75 -10.57 -5.81
N ASN A 81 -7.33 -10.74 -7.07
CA ASN A 81 -6.01 -11.24 -7.46
C ASN A 81 -5.00 -10.13 -7.78
N ASN A 82 -5.46 -8.88 -7.88
CA ASN A 82 -4.60 -7.73 -8.19
C ASN A 82 -4.25 -6.94 -6.91
N ALA A 83 -3.28 -6.06 -7.00
CA ALA A 83 -2.88 -5.22 -5.89
C ALA A 83 -3.84 -4.05 -5.70
N VAL A 84 -4.91 -4.27 -4.95
CA VAL A 84 -5.81 -3.19 -4.51
C VAL A 84 -5.35 -2.72 -3.14
N GLU A 85 -4.95 -1.46 -3.03
CA GLU A 85 -4.26 -0.90 -1.88
C GLU A 85 -4.99 0.32 -1.32
N TYR A 86 -4.88 0.51 0.01
CA TYR A 86 -5.54 1.59 0.73
C TYR A 86 -4.52 2.59 1.26
N PHE A 87 -4.71 3.87 0.91
CA PHE A 87 -3.75 4.91 1.25
C PHE A 87 -4.42 6.17 1.79
N VAL A 88 -4.56 6.26 3.10
CA VAL A 88 -5.18 7.39 3.79
C VAL A 88 -4.28 7.92 4.91
N SER A 89 -4.66 9.00 5.59
CA SER A 89 -3.93 9.48 6.76
C SER A 89 -3.91 8.42 7.87
N TYR A 90 -2.75 8.16 8.45
CA TYR A 90 -2.57 7.20 9.55
C TYR A 90 -2.99 7.75 10.92
N TYR A 91 -3.32 9.04 11.02
CA TYR A 91 -3.88 9.61 12.24
C TYR A 91 -5.40 9.32 12.31
N ASP A 92 -5.83 8.65 13.36
CA ASP A 92 -7.25 8.44 13.64
C ASP A 92 -7.84 9.58 14.44
N TYR A 93 -7.05 10.13 15.34
CA TYR A 93 -7.44 11.23 16.21
C TYR A 93 -6.35 12.31 16.20
N TYR A 94 -6.78 13.54 16.11
CA TYR A 94 -5.93 14.72 16.26
C TYR A 94 -6.65 15.73 17.13
N GLN A 95 -6.12 15.96 18.32
CA GLN A 95 -6.54 17.03 19.20
C GLN A 95 -5.46 18.11 19.19
N PRO A 96 -5.75 19.31 18.68
CA PRO A 96 -4.83 20.43 18.81
C PRO A 96 -4.71 20.84 20.27
N GLU A 97 -3.57 21.37 20.63
CA GLU A 97 -3.39 22.03 21.92
C GLU A 97 -4.38 23.19 22.07
N ALA A 98 -4.97 23.30 23.24
CA ALA A 98 -5.92 24.38 23.56
C ALA A 98 -5.82 24.76 25.03
N TYR A 99 -5.99 26.05 25.32
CA TYR A 99 -6.07 26.53 26.69
C TYR A 99 -7.49 27.03 26.97
N VAL A 100 -8.12 26.44 27.99
CA VAL A 100 -9.46 26.80 28.45
C VAL A 100 -9.32 27.74 29.65
N ALA A 101 -9.34 29.05 29.43
CA ALA A 101 -9.09 30.07 30.46
C ALA A 101 -10.11 30.01 31.62
N ARG A 102 -11.36 29.56 31.36
CA ARG A 102 -12.43 29.48 32.38
C ARG A 102 -12.11 28.44 33.49
N THR A 103 -11.42 27.38 33.14
CA THR A 103 -11.10 26.25 34.06
C THR A 103 -9.60 26.15 34.33
N ASP A 104 -8.80 27.09 33.83
CA ASP A 104 -7.34 27.10 33.91
C ASP A 104 -6.76 25.75 33.46
N THR A 105 -7.32 25.20 32.39
CA THR A 105 -6.95 23.86 31.90
C THR A 105 -6.21 23.98 30.57
N TYR A 106 -4.99 23.43 30.54
CA TYR A 106 -4.25 23.23 29.31
C TYR A 106 -4.57 21.82 28.77
N ILE A 107 -5.07 21.75 27.53
CA ILE A 107 -5.28 20.51 26.79
C ILE A 107 -4.07 20.31 25.91
N GLU A 108 -3.32 19.26 26.19
CA GLU A 108 -2.14 18.90 25.40
C GLU A 108 -2.52 18.39 24.01
N LYS A 109 -1.62 18.60 23.07
CA LYS A 109 -1.74 18.02 21.72
C LYS A 109 -1.69 16.52 21.80
N GLU A 110 -2.72 15.85 21.30
CA GLU A 110 -2.78 14.39 21.25
C GLU A 110 -3.01 13.91 19.81
N SER A 111 -2.28 12.89 19.41
CA SER A 111 -2.48 12.23 18.13
C SER A 111 -2.22 10.74 18.28
N SER A 112 -3.16 9.92 17.82
CA SER A 112 -2.98 8.48 17.76
C SER A 112 -2.70 8.02 16.32
N VAL A 113 -1.68 7.20 16.18
CA VAL A 113 -1.32 6.56 14.90
C VAL A 113 -1.99 5.21 14.83
N ASN A 114 -2.75 4.97 13.77
CA ASN A 114 -3.32 3.65 13.51
C ASN A 114 -2.29 2.77 12.79
N GLU A 115 -1.77 1.76 13.51
CA GLU A 115 -0.75 0.85 12.99
C GLU A 115 -1.22 0.03 11.79
N ALA A 116 -2.51 -0.30 11.71
CA ALA A 116 -3.05 -1.03 10.56
C ALA A 116 -3.03 -0.15 9.29
N ILE A 117 -3.41 1.12 9.42
CA ILE A 117 -3.34 2.08 8.29
C ILE A 117 -1.89 2.34 7.91
N ASP A 118 -0.98 2.48 8.87
CA ASP A 118 0.45 2.63 8.60
C ASP A 118 0.99 1.46 7.78
N ARG A 119 0.65 0.23 8.18
CA ARG A 119 0.99 -0.99 7.44
C ARG A 119 0.43 -0.98 6.01
N MET A 120 -0.84 -0.60 5.82
CA MET A 120 -1.46 -0.50 4.50
C MET A 120 -0.77 0.52 3.60
N ARG A 121 -0.30 1.64 4.15
CA ARG A 121 0.47 2.65 3.41
C ARG A 121 1.81 2.10 2.93
N HIS A 122 2.52 1.35 3.78
CA HIS A 122 3.75 0.66 3.38
C HIS A 122 3.48 -0.40 2.31
N SER A 123 2.38 -1.15 2.41
CA SER A 123 1.95 -2.11 1.39
C SER A 123 1.68 -1.42 0.05
N ALA A 124 0.95 -0.32 0.05
CA ALA A 124 0.64 0.45 -1.16
C ALA A 124 1.90 0.97 -1.85
N THR A 125 2.84 1.53 -1.09
CA THR A 125 4.10 2.02 -1.65
C THR A 125 4.94 0.89 -2.23
N ARG A 126 5.01 -0.25 -1.56
CA ARG A 126 5.69 -1.45 -2.06
C ARG A 126 5.06 -1.95 -3.36
N SER A 127 3.74 -2.08 -3.40
CA SER A 127 3.02 -2.56 -4.57
C SER A 127 3.28 -1.70 -5.80
N LEU A 128 3.34 -0.37 -5.66
CA LEU A 128 3.72 0.56 -6.73
C LEU A 128 5.14 0.36 -7.28
N LEU A 129 6.07 -0.10 -6.45
CA LEU A 129 7.45 -0.34 -6.86
C LEU A 129 7.68 -1.71 -7.48
N GLU A 130 6.83 -2.70 -7.16
CA GLU A 130 7.02 -4.10 -7.52
C GLU A 130 6.05 -4.61 -8.59
N ARG A 131 4.91 -3.91 -8.82
CA ARG A 131 3.81 -4.40 -9.65
C ARG A 131 3.29 -3.32 -10.60
N ASP A 132 2.76 -3.75 -11.74
CA ASP A 132 2.08 -2.89 -12.73
C ASP A 132 0.55 -2.97 -12.63
N ASP A 133 0.01 -3.97 -11.93
CA ASP A 133 -1.42 -4.22 -11.76
C ASP A 133 -1.94 -3.66 -10.42
N VAL A 134 -1.68 -2.38 -10.17
CA VAL A 134 -1.96 -1.71 -8.90
C VAL A 134 -3.13 -0.74 -9.02
N ILE A 135 -4.07 -0.84 -8.08
CA ILE A 135 -5.15 0.13 -7.88
C ILE A 135 -4.99 0.70 -6.46
N ILE A 136 -4.70 1.99 -6.36
CA ILE A 136 -4.61 2.66 -5.06
C ILE A 136 -5.86 3.48 -4.81
N ILE A 137 -6.54 3.21 -3.71
CA ILE A 137 -7.63 4.03 -3.22
C ILE A 137 -7.10 4.92 -2.10
N ALA A 138 -7.08 6.23 -2.36
CA ALA A 138 -6.50 7.21 -1.47
C ALA A 138 -7.48 8.31 -1.06
N SER A 139 -7.24 8.91 0.09
CA SER A 139 -7.85 10.20 0.45
C SER A 139 -6.91 11.34 0.09
N VAL A 140 -7.41 12.58 0.18
CA VAL A 140 -6.63 13.80 -0.10
C VAL A 140 -5.33 13.90 0.70
N SER A 141 -5.18 13.15 1.78
CA SER A 141 -3.95 13.11 2.58
C SER A 141 -2.76 12.50 1.84
N CYS A 142 -2.95 11.81 0.71
CA CYS A 142 -1.86 11.28 -0.11
C CYS A 142 -1.02 12.37 -0.80
N ILE A 143 -1.55 13.58 -0.96
CA ILE A 143 -0.81 14.72 -1.53
C ILE A 143 0.25 15.29 -0.58
N TYR A 144 0.14 15.02 0.71
CA TYR A 144 1.14 15.42 1.70
C TYR A 144 2.24 14.36 1.77
N GLY A 145 3.44 14.75 1.38
CA GLY A 145 4.53 13.91 0.97
C GLY A 145 4.98 12.80 1.93
N ILE A 146 5.34 11.68 1.35
CA ILE A 146 6.03 10.56 1.99
C ILE A 146 7.55 10.70 1.80
N GLY A 147 8.01 11.72 1.10
CA GLY A 147 9.38 11.88 0.65
C GLY A 147 9.51 11.73 -0.88
N SER A 148 10.73 11.74 -1.39
CA SER A 148 10.95 11.54 -2.83
C SER A 148 10.91 10.06 -3.20
N VAL A 149 10.43 9.76 -4.41
CA VAL A 149 10.39 8.39 -4.95
C VAL A 149 11.80 7.81 -5.04
N GLU A 150 12.78 8.65 -5.39
CA GLU A 150 14.20 8.27 -5.48
C GLU A 150 14.75 7.81 -4.12
N THR A 151 14.43 8.56 -3.06
CA THR A 151 14.85 8.20 -1.69
C THR A 151 14.22 6.89 -1.25
N TYR A 152 12.92 6.69 -1.53
CA TYR A 152 12.23 5.46 -1.17
C TYR A 152 12.75 4.25 -1.97
N SER A 153 12.99 4.41 -3.27
CA SER A 153 13.57 3.36 -4.12
C SER A 153 14.99 3.00 -3.69
N ALA A 154 15.79 3.98 -3.26
CA ALA A 154 17.13 3.75 -2.71
C ALA A 154 17.12 2.98 -1.37
N MET A 155 15.98 2.97 -0.68
CA MET A 155 15.76 2.19 0.56
C MET A 155 15.25 0.77 0.29
N THR A 156 15.44 0.23 -0.92
CA THR A 156 15.09 -1.16 -1.24
C THR A 156 16.32 -1.94 -1.66
N PHE A 157 16.36 -3.21 -1.33
CA PHE A 157 17.35 -4.14 -1.85
C PHE A 157 16.77 -5.54 -2.02
N SER A 158 17.31 -6.30 -2.93
CA SER A 158 16.83 -7.65 -3.23
C SER A 158 17.80 -8.70 -2.72
N LEU A 159 17.29 -9.76 -2.13
CA LEU A 159 18.02 -10.96 -1.78
C LEU A 159 17.44 -12.14 -2.55
N LYS A 160 18.30 -12.99 -3.10
CA LYS A 160 17.87 -14.18 -3.86
C LYS A 160 18.53 -15.42 -3.27
N LYS A 161 17.77 -16.52 -3.17
CA LYS A 161 18.32 -17.83 -2.80
C LYS A 161 19.39 -18.23 -3.83
N GLY A 162 20.54 -18.73 -3.36
CA GLY A 162 21.72 -19.03 -4.18
C GLY A 162 22.55 -17.80 -4.55
N GLY A 163 22.13 -16.59 -4.13
CA GLY A 163 22.93 -15.38 -4.32
C GLY A 163 23.98 -15.22 -3.22
N SER A 164 25.00 -14.40 -3.51
CA SER A 164 26.03 -14.03 -2.53
C SER A 164 25.71 -12.70 -1.85
N ALA A 165 25.76 -12.66 -0.52
CA ALA A 165 25.64 -11.45 0.26
C ALA A 165 26.33 -11.60 1.62
N ASP A 166 27.13 -10.62 2.03
CA ASP A 166 27.68 -10.55 3.37
C ASP A 166 26.59 -10.19 4.38
N LEU A 167 26.38 -11.04 5.38
CA LEU A 167 25.38 -10.83 6.44
C LEU A 167 25.56 -9.47 7.14
N LYS A 168 26.80 -9.02 7.37
CA LYS A 168 27.06 -7.73 8.01
C LYS A 168 26.66 -6.55 7.12
N GLU A 169 26.83 -6.70 5.81
CA GLU A 169 26.41 -5.68 4.85
C GLU A 169 24.88 -5.60 4.78
N VAL A 170 24.20 -6.75 4.75
CA VAL A 170 22.73 -6.81 4.81
C VAL A 170 22.21 -6.15 6.06
N VAL A 171 22.80 -6.41 7.23
CA VAL A 171 22.44 -5.77 8.50
C VAL A 171 22.65 -4.25 8.44
N ARG A 172 23.75 -3.77 7.86
CA ARG A 172 23.98 -2.32 7.67
C ARG A 172 22.91 -1.67 6.80
N LYS A 173 22.51 -2.33 5.71
CA LYS A 173 21.39 -1.87 4.85
C LYS A 173 20.09 -1.79 5.63
N LEU A 174 19.75 -2.79 6.42
CA LEU A 174 18.55 -2.78 7.27
C LEU A 174 18.56 -1.60 8.26
N VAL A 175 19.69 -1.35 8.92
CA VAL A 175 19.84 -0.20 9.84
C VAL A 175 19.70 1.13 9.08
N ALA A 176 20.25 1.26 7.89
CA ALA A 176 20.09 2.44 7.03
C ALA A 176 18.63 2.65 6.62
N MET A 177 17.85 1.58 6.46
CA MET A 177 16.41 1.58 6.22
C MET A 177 15.57 1.76 7.50
N GLN A 178 16.19 2.14 8.62
CA GLN A 178 15.55 2.40 9.92
C GLN A 178 14.98 1.14 10.61
N TYR A 179 15.36 -0.07 10.19
CA TYR A 179 15.05 -1.28 10.95
C TYR A 179 15.83 -1.31 12.24
N LYS A 180 15.20 -1.75 13.31
CA LYS A 180 15.81 -1.87 14.64
C LYS A 180 16.17 -3.32 14.96
N ARG A 181 17.28 -3.53 15.67
CA ARG A 181 17.59 -4.85 16.17
C ARG A 181 16.71 -5.18 17.38
N GLY A 182 15.96 -6.27 17.29
CA GLY A 182 15.00 -6.70 18.30
C GLY A 182 15.17 -8.18 18.64
N ASP A 183 16.18 -8.51 19.45
CA ASP A 183 16.45 -9.90 19.83
C ASP A 183 15.44 -10.45 20.85
N LEU A 184 14.94 -9.60 21.76
CA LEU A 184 13.96 -9.94 22.79
C LEU A 184 12.52 -9.62 22.40
N SER A 185 12.30 -8.50 21.72
CA SER A 185 10.99 -8.08 21.23
C SER A 185 11.06 -7.95 19.72
N PHE A 186 10.61 -8.99 19.02
CA PHE A 186 10.63 -9.06 17.58
C PHE A 186 9.28 -8.62 17.03
N ALA A 187 9.20 -7.36 16.56
CA ALA A 187 8.01 -6.71 16.06
C ALA A 187 8.24 -6.16 14.65
N ARG A 188 7.21 -5.62 14.02
CA ARG A 188 7.31 -4.94 12.71
C ARG A 188 8.43 -3.90 12.70
N GLY A 189 9.19 -3.86 11.61
CA GLY A 189 10.34 -2.97 11.48
C GLY A 189 11.57 -3.41 12.28
N ASN A 190 11.56 -4.62 12.84
CA ASN A 190 12.71 -5.17 13.53
C ASN A 190 13.38 -6.29 12.74
N PHE A 191 14.65 -6.48 13.00
CA PHE A 191 15.40 -7.66 12.59
C PHE A 191 16.13 -8.28 13.79
N ARG A 192 16.47 -9.55 13.67
CA ARG A 192 17.34 -10.25 14.63
C ARG A 192 18.29 -11.20 13.92
N VAL A 193 19.45 -11.41 14.52
CA VAL A 193 20.47 -12.31 13.98
C VAL A 193 20.73 -13.41 15.01
N ARG A 194 20.66 -14.67 14.59
CA ARG A 194 20.96 -15.85 15.39
C ARG A 194 21.89 -16.78 14.61
N GLY A 195 23.19 -16.76 14.95
CA GLY A 195 24.23 -17.47 14.17
C GLY A 195 24.24 -16.98 12.72
N ASP A 196 24.12 -17.90 11.78
CA ASP A 196 24.09 -17.61 10.35
C ASP A 196 22.69 -17.38 9.79
N SER A 197 21.72 -17.04 10.65
CA SER A 197 20.35 -16.76 10.25
C SER A 197 19.94 -15.33 10.62
N LEU A 198 19.39 -14.64 9.65
CA LEU A 198 18.78 -13.32 9.76
C LEU A 198 17.27 -13.46 9.67
N GLU A 199 16.57 -12.91 10.63
CA GLU A 199 15.12 -12.77 10.56
C GLU A 199 14.76 -11.30 10.46
N ILE A 200 13.84 -10.98 9.55
CA ILE A 200 13.38 -9.62 9.27
C ILE A 200 11.87 -9.62 9.37
N TYR A 201 11.30 -8.70 10.14
CA TYR A 201 9.86 -8.48 10.19
C TYR A 201 9.52 -7.20 9.41
N PRO A 202 9.10 -7.34 8.12
CA PRO A 202 8.80 -6.20 7.27
C PRO A 202 7.66 -5.35 7.83
N SER A 203 7.72 -4.05 7.60
CA SER A 203 6.73 -3.09 8.10
C SER A 203 5.33 -3.26 7.48
N HIS A 204 5.22 -3.91 6.32
CA HIS A 204 3.97 -4.13 5.58
C HIS A 204 3.31 -5.50 5.86
N TYR A 205 3.96 -6.40 6.61
CA TYR A 205 3.35 -7.67 7.01
C TYR A 205 2.69 -7.59 8.39
N GLU A 206 1.63 -8.40 8.58
CA GLU A 206 0.89 -8.50 9.84
C GLU A 206 1.45 -9.60 10.75
N ASP A 207 1.55 -10.82 10.20
CA ASP A 207 1.86 -12.02 10.97
C ASP A 207 3.04 -12.80 10.40
N SER A 208 3.84 -12.20 9.52
CA SER A 208 4.88 -12.92 8.81
C SER A 208 6.21 -12.19 8.85
N ALA A 209 7.25 -12.95 9.09
CA ALA A 209 8.63 -12.50 9.00
C ALA A 209 9.39 -13.32 7.94
N TRP A 210 10.47 -12.77 7.44
CA TRP A 210 11.40 -13.49 6.57
C TRP A 210 12.52 -14.08 7.40
N ARG A 211 12.81 -15.38 7.24
CA ARG A 211 14.03 -16.01 7.71
C ARG A 211 14.93 -16.30 6.52
N ILE A 212 16.17 -15.80 6.61
CA ILE A 212 17.21 -15.94 5.61
C ILE A 212 18.38 -16.63 6.28
N SER A 213 18.80 -17.80 5.76
CA SER A 213 19.93 -18.53 6.27
C SER A 213 21.11 -18.44 5.31
N PHE A 214 22.27 -18.19 5.89
CA PHE A 214 23.54 -18.02 5.18
C PHE A 214 24.45 -19.23 5.44
N PHE A 215 25.30 -19.55 4.47
CA PHE A 215 26.44 -20.41 4.65
C PHE A 215 27.66 -19.66 4.07
N GLY A 216 28.47 -19.10 4.99
CA GLY A 216 29.41 -18.04 4.59
C GLY A 216 28.66 -16.86 3.97
N ASP A 217 29.02 -16.50 2.74
CA ASP A 217 28.37 -15.41 2.00
C ASP A 217 27.23 -15.90 1.07
N GLU A 218 26.92 -17.20 1.06
CA GLU A 218 25.85 -17.74 0.22
C GLU A 218 24.50 -17.76 0.96
N ILE A 219 23.44 -17.28 0.30
CA ILE A 219 22.07 -17.35 0.80
C ILE A 219 21.47 -18.73 0.48
N CYS A 220 21.48 -19.63 1.45
CA CYS A 220 21.00 -21.01 1.28
C CYS A 220 19.48 -21.12 1.33
N LEU A 221 18.82 -20.29 2.13
CA LEU A 221 17.38 -20.38 2.35
C LEU A 221 16.77 -19.01 2.55
N ILE A 222 15.63 -18.78 1.89
CA ILE A 222 14.72 -17.67 2.20
C ILE A 222 13.31 -18.27 2.37
N LYS A 223 12.69 -18.06 3.52
CA LYS A 223 11.32 -18.50 3.79
C LYS A 223 10.54 -17.52 4.64
N ALA A 224 9.23 -17.45 4.41
CA ALA A 224 8.32 -16.79 5.34
C ALA A 224 8.17 -17.67 6.59
N VAL A 225 8.11 -17.04 7.74
CA VAL A 225 7.81 -17.67 9.05
C VAL A 225 6.67 -16.90 9.69
N LEU A 226 5.67 -17.63 10.19
CA LEU A 226 4.61 -17.04 10.99
C LEU A 226 5.19 -16.55 12.32
N HIS A 227 4.68 -15.43 12.79
CA HIS A 227 5.09 -14.82 14.06
C HIS A 227 3.94 -14.79 15.05
#